data_c1a3db1e8e1e0bc94096e007c63ff6d9
#
_entry.id   c1a3db1e8e1e0bc94096e007c63ff6d9
#
_cell.length_a   1.000
_cell.length_b   1.000
_cell.length_c   1.000
_cell.angle_alpha   90.00
_cell.angle_beta   90.00
_cell.angle_gamma   90.00
#
_symmetry.space_group_name_H-M   'P 1'
#
loop_
_entity.id
_entity.type
_entity.pdbx_description
1 polymer ?
#
loop_
_entity_poly.entity_id
_entity_poly.type
_entity_poly.pdbx_seq_one_letter_code
_entity_poly.pdbx_strand_id
1 'polypeptide(L)'
;MKLLLISNSTNFGEPYLAWCQTQIEFFCEKNGISADSNILFFPFAGVNIGGKPYPESYNAYEERVKNVFLKWGYKNVYSIHQSENKADAIEKADCLMVGGGNTFHLYAEVHKFDLVEKIREKVAKGTPYIGWSAGSNLACPTLCTTNDMPIIQPASFNGLNLVPFQINPHYLDPTPEIDKMIKHGGETRQDRLNEYLAVNQKMTVVGLREASALVVDGNKMTLRGGKKIVVMQYGKESYEVEPGSDVSGLLK
;
A
#
# COMPACT_ATOMS: atom_id res chain seq x y z
N MET A 1 16.50 2.04 -0.83
CA MET A 1 15.26 1.35 -1.28
C MET A 1 14.49 2.27 -2.22
N LYS A 2 13.66 1.71 -3.09
CA LYS A 2 12.85 2.42 -4.07
C LYS A 2 11.39 2.01 -3.88
N LEU A 3 10.58 2.87 -3.26
CA LEU A 3 9.19 2.53 -2.90
C LEU A 3 8.24 3.61 -3.42
N LEU A 4 7.07 3.17 -3.88
CA LEU A 4 5.90 4.01 -4.13
C LEU A 4 4.73 3.44 -3.33
N LEU A 5 4.31 4.15 -2.28
CA LEU A 5 3.29 3.74 -1.33
C LEU A 5 2.06 4.65 -1.50
N ILE A 6 1.00 4.09 -2.07
CA ILE A 6 -0.18 4.81 -2.55
C ILE A 6 -1.34 4.55 -1.59
N SER A 7 -2.11 5.57 -1.25
CA SER A 7 -3.25 5.44 -0.33
C SER A 7 -4.36 4.54 -0.91
N ASN A 8 -4.79 4.83 -2.13
CA ASN A 8 -5.96 4.20 -2.76
C ASN A 8 -5.71 3.96 -4.25
N SER A 9 -6.40 2.98 -4.82
CA SER A 9 -6.32 2.72 -6.25
C SER A 9 -7.25 3.61 -7.09
N THR A 10 -8.34 4.11 -6.50
CA THR A 10 -9.40 4.75 -7.28
C THR A 10 -10.05 5.86 -6.48
N ASN A 11 -10.10 7.06 -7.04
CA ASN A 11 -10.92 8.15 -6.51
C ASN A 11 -12.37 8.00 -7.00
N PHE A 12 -13.30 8.59 -6.25
CA PHE A 12 -14.71 8.56 -6.63
C PHE A 12 -14.91 9.15 -8.03
N GLY A 13 -15.56 8.40 -8.92
CA GLY A 13 -15.86 8.81 -10.30
C GLY A 13 -14.72 8.67 -11.30
N GLU A 14 -13.54 8.19 -10.87
CA GLU A 14 -12.39 7.98 -11.74
C GLU A 14 -12.19 6.50 -12.11
N PRO A 15 -11.56 6.21 -13.26
CA PRO A 15 -11.11 4.86 -13.58
C PRO A 15 -10.07 4.34 -12.60
N TYR A 16 -9.95 3.01 -12.55
CA TYR A 16 -8.97 2.31 -11.70
C TYR A 16 -7.53 2.78 -11.98
N LEU A 17 -6.79 3.19 -10.93
CA LEU A 17 -5.45 3.76 -10.92
C LEU A 17 -5.27 5.08 -11.71
N ALA A 18 -6.33 5.70 -12.21
CA ALA A 18 -6.20 6.89 -13.06
C ALA A 18 -5.56 8.08 -12.34
N TRP A 19 -5.93 8.36 -11.09
CA TRP A 19 -5.40 9.51 -10.35
C TRP A 19 -3.89 9.39 -10.07
N CYS A 20 -3.37 8.16 -9.93
CA CYS A 20 -1.96 7.92 -9.62
C CYS A 20 -1.12 7.45 -10.84
N GLN A 21 -1.69 7.48 -12.04
CA GLN A 21 -0.99 7.09 -13.27
C GLN A 21 0.34 7.81 -13.42
N THR A 22 0.33 9.13 -13.38
CA THR A 22 1.55 9.96 -13.54
C THR A 22 2.61 9.65 -12.50
N GLN A 23 2.20 9.34 -11.25
CA GLN A 23 3.11 8.98 -10.17
C GLN A 23 3.75 7.60 -10.43
N ILE A 24 2.96 6.65 -10.91
CA ILE A 24 3.45 5.30 -11.24
C ILE A 24 4.39 5.36 -12.44
N GLU A 25 4.01 6.04 -13.53
CA GLU A 25 4.83 6.20 -14.74
C GLU A 25 6.16 6.89 -14.42
N PHE A 26 6.11 8.03 -13.69
CA PHE A 26 7.33 8.72 -13.25
C PHE A 26 8.22 7.84 -12.37
N PHE A 27 7.63 7.09 -11.44
CA PHE A 27 8.37 6.17 -10.58
C PHE A 27 9.02 5.04 -11.38
N CYS A 28 8.30 4.45 -12.33
CA CYS A 28 8.80 3.42 -13.23
C CYS A 28 9.96 3.94 -14.09
N GLU A 29 9.78 5.07 -14.77
CA GLU A 29 10.80 5.68 -15.61
C GLU A 29 12.08 5.99 -14.82
N LYS A 30 11.94 6.66 -13.68
CA LYS A 30 13.06 6.99 -12.79
C LYS A 30 13.86 5.77 -12.32
N ASN A 31 13.20 4.62 -12.21
CA ASN A 31 13.81 3.38 -11.72
C ASN A 31 14.16 2.38 -12.83
N GLY A 32 14.11 2.80 -14.10
CA GLY A 32 14.52 2.00 -15.25
C GLY A 32 13.53 0.92 -15.63
N ILE A 33 12.26 1.02 -15.18
CA ILE A 33 11.18 0.11 -15.55
C ILE A 33 10.63 0.55 -16.91
N SER A 34 10.84 -0.28 -17.91
CA SER A 34 10.45 -0.04 -19.31
C SER A 34 9.21 -0.86 -19.71
N ALA A 35 8.79 -0.69 -20.96
CA ALA A 35 7.68 -1.42 -21.57
C ALA A 35 7.84 -2.96 -21.51
N ASP A 36 9.07 -3.44 -21.56
CA ASP A 36 9.39 -4.86 -21.60
C ASP A 36 9.89 -5.42 -20.25
N SER A 37 9.91 -4.60 -19.19
CA SER A 37 10.27 -5.04 -17.83
C SER A 37 9.26 -6.00 -17.24
N ASN A 38 9.75 -7.00 -16.49
CA ASN A 38 8.95 -7.98 -15.81
C ASN A 38 8.35 -7.42 -14.53
N ILE A 39 7.07 -7.08 -14.53
CA ILE A 39 6.35 -6.54 -13.37
C ILE A 39 5.57 -7.67 -12.71
N LEU A 40 5.97 -8.06 -11.51
CA LEU A 40 5.30 -9.10 -10.73
C LEU A 40 4.21 -8.50 -9.85
N PHE A 41 2.97 -8.92 -10.09
CA PHE A 41 1.80 -8.47 -9.35
C PHE A 41 1.36 -9.47 -8.28
N PHE A 42 1.06 -8.98 -7.08
CA PHE A 42 0.52 -9.73 -5.94
C PHE A 42 -0.96 -9.40 -5.76
N PRO A 43 -1.90 -10.27 -6.14
CA PRO A 43 -3.33 -10.04 -6.07
C PRO A 43 -3.95 -10.40 -4.71
N PHE A 44 -3.16 -10.86 -3.75
CA PHE A 44 -3.61 -11.58 -2.55
C PHE A 44 -4.59 -10.81 -1.64
N ALA A 45 -4.62 -9.48 -1.70
CA ALA A 45 -5.64 -8.72 -1.00
C ALA A 45 -7.03 -8.78 -1.66
N GLY A 46 -7.12 -9.20 -2.93
CA GLY A 46 -8.32 -9.12 -3.75
C GLY A 46 -9.24 -10.33 -3.63
N VAL A 47 -9.95 -10.50 -2.53
CA VAL A 47 -10.79 -11.69 -2.24
C VAL A 47 -12.19 -11.67 -2.88
N ASN A 48 -12.62 -10.55 -3.46
CA ASN A 48 -13.95 -10.40 -4.10
C ASN A 48 -13.92 -9.43 -5.28
N ILE A 49 -12.88 -9.47 -6.07
CA ILE A 49 -12.72 -8.57 -7.22
C ILE A 49 -13.68 -8.96 -8.34
N GLY A 50 -14.44 -7.96 -8.82
CA GLY A 50 -15.43 -8.17 -9.90
C GLY A 50 -16.58 -9.10 -9.51
N GLY A 51 -16.88 -9.24 -8.21
CA GLY A 51 -17.91 -10.14 -7.72
C GLY A 51 -17.53 -11.63 -7.84
N LYS A 52 -16.27 -11.94 -8.12
CA LYS A 52 -15.75 -13.31 -8.20
C LYS A 52 -15.36 -13.79 -6.81
N PRO A 53 -15.71 -15.04 -6.44
CA PRO A 53 -15.28 -15.62 -5.17
C PRO A 53 -13.75 -15.86 -5.19
N TYR A 54 -13.17 -16.01 -3.99
CA TYR A 54 -11.82 -16.53 -3.81
C TYR A 54 -11.76 -18.02 -4.21
N PRO A 55 -10.75 -18.52 -4.95
CA PRO A 55 -9.58 -17.78 -5.43
C PRO A 55 -9.71 -17.17 -6.86
N GLU A 56 -10.84 -17.36 -7.56
CA GLU A 56 -11.04 -16.85 -8.93
C GLU A 56 -10.95 -15.31 -9.02
N SER A 57 -11.19 -14.62 -7.91
CA SER A 57 -11.03 -13.16 -7.82
C SER A 57 -9.59 -12.70 -8.14
N TYR A 58 -8.57 -13.55 -7.93
CA TYR A 58 -7.19 -13.22 -8.27
C TYR A 58 -6.99 -13.10 -9.79
N ASN A 59 -7.63 -13.96 -10.58
CA ASN A 59 -7.59 -13.87 -12.05
C ASN A 59 -8.23 -12.56 -12.52
N ALA A 60 -9.40 -12.21 -11.96
CA ALA A 60 -10.08 -10.96 -12.28
C ALA A 60 -9.27 -9.73 -11.87
N TYR A 61 -8.52 -9.82 -10.77
CA TYR A 61 -7.65 -8.75 -10.32
C TYR A 61 -6.42 -8.60 -11.23
N GLU A 62 -5.78 -9.69 -11.57
CA GLU A 62 -4.68 -9.71 -12.53
C GLU A 62 -5.09 -9.10 -13.87
N GLU A 63 -6.22 -9.53 -14.43
CA GLU A 63 -6.75 -9.00 -15.68
C GLU A 63 -6.99 -7.50 -15.62
N ARG A 64 -7.62 -7.01 -14.52
CA ARG A 64 -7.84 -5.58 -14.32
C ARG A 64 -6.54 -4.79 -14.34
N VAL A 65 -5.53 -5.25 -13.60
CA VAL A 65 -4.23 -4.57 -13.51
C VAL A 65 -3.48 -4.65 -14.84
N LYS A 66 -3.42 -5.83 -15.47
CA LYS A 66 -2.82 -6.01 -16.80
C LYS A 66 -3.41 -5.05 -17.83
N ASN A 67 -4.73 -4.93 -17.87
CA ASN A 67 -5.42 -4.07 -18.83
C ASN A 67 -5.08 -2.58 -18.64
N VAL A 68 -4.87 -2.13 -17.39
CA VAL A 68 -4.45 -0.75 -17.11
C VAL A 68 -3.00 -0.54 -17.54
N PHE A 69 -2.10 -1.40 -17.11
CA PHE A 69 -0.67 -1.28 -17.41
C PHE A 69 -0.37 -1.44 -18.90
N LEU A 70 -1.10 -2.31 -19.60
CA LEU A 70 -0.97 -2.46 -21.05
C LEU A 70 -1.36 -1.16 -21.80
N LYS A 71 -2.42 -0.44 -21.36
CA LYS A 71 -2.79 0.86 -21.90
C LYS A 71 -1.71 1.91 -21.68
N TRP A 72 -0.90 1.80 -20.62
CA TRP A 72 0.23 2.66 -20.31
C TRP A 72 1.55 2.20 -20.99
N GLY A 73 1.48 1.12 -21.79
CA GLY A 73 2.61 0.62 -22.57
C GLY A 73 3.46 -0.47 -21.89
N TYR A 74 3.13 -0.90 -20.68
CA TYR A 74 3.82 -2.01 -20.01
C TYR A 74 3.24 -3.34 -20.43
N LYS A 75 4.04 -4.21 -21.08
CA LYS A 75 3.56 -5.44 -21.72
C LYS A 75 3.63 -6.68 -20.82
N ASN A 76 4.59 -6.72 -19.90
CA ASN A 76 4.92 -7.91 -19.13
C ASN A 76 4.50 -7.78 -17.65
N VAL A 77 3.19 -7.68 -17.42
CA VAL A 77 2.62 -7.78 -16.06
C VAL A 77 2.15 -9.22 -15.87
N TYR A 78 2.63 -9.90 -14.84
CA TYR A 78 2.23 -11.27 -14.51
C TYR A 78 1.99 -11.40 -13.00
N SER A 79 1.18 -12.38 -12.62
CA SER A 79 0.74 -12.51 -11.24
C SER A 79 1.39 -13.69 -10.53
N ILE A 80 1.83 -13.43 -9.30
CA ILE A 80 2.50 -14.43 -8.46
C ILE A 80 1.62 -15.65 -8.14
N HIS A 81 0.29 -15.48 -8.11
CA HIS A 81 -0.61 -16.60 -7.77
C HIS A 81 -0.59 -17.71 -8.82
N GLN A 82 -0.27 -17.39 -10.08
CA GLN A 82 -0.13 -18.36 -11.17
C GLN A 82 1.26 -19.00 -11.24
N SER A 83 2.25 -18.48 -10.50
CA SER A 83 3.61 -19.02 -10.53
C SER A 83 3.69 -20.28 -9.67
N GLU A 84 4.20 -21.37 -10.23
CA GLU A 84 4.49 -22.60 -9.49
C GLU A 84 5.56 -22.35 -8.43
N ASN A 85 6.66 -21.69 -8.81
CA ASN A 85 7.72 -21.26 -7.90
C ASN A 85 7.65 -19.74 -7.66
N LYS A 86 7.03 -19.35 -6.55
CA LYS A 86 6.85 -17.94 -6.18
C LYS A 86 8.17 -17.23 -5.85
N ALA A 87 9.12 -17.96 -5.28
CA ALA A 87 10.44 -17.40 -4.96
C ALA A 87 11.22 -17.05 -6.24
N ASP A 88 11.19 -17.92 -7.23
CA ASP A 88 11.80 -17.70 -8.54
C ASP A 88 11.12 -16.55 -9.30
N ALA A 89 9.80 -16.43 -9.20
CA ALA A 89 9.05 -15.31 -9.77
C ALA A 89 9.49 -13.97 -9.16
N ILE A 90 9.68 -13.90 -7.84
CA ILE A 90 10.20 -12.70 -7.16
C ILE A 90 11.62 -12.39 -7.64
N GLU A 91 12.49 -13.38 -7.74
CA GLU A 91 13.89 -13.17 -8.16
C GLU A 91 14.00 -12.63 -9.59
N LYS A 92 13.15 -13.08 -10.49
CA LYS A 92 13.13 -12.65 -11.91
C LYS A 92 12.43 -11.31 -12.15
N ALA A 93 11.71 -10.77 -11.15
CA ALA A 93 10.98 -9.53 -11.30
C ALA A 93 11.91 -8.32 -11.35
N ASP A 94 11.61 -7.37 -12.24
CA ASP A 94 12.23 -6.05 -12.31
C ASP A 94 11.50 -5.03 -11.43
N CYS A 95 10.22 -5.29 -11.11
CA CYS A 95 9.40 -4.49 -10.21
C CYS A 95 8.40 -5.40 -9.47
N LEU A 96 8.21 -5.16 -8.18
CA LEU A 96 7.19 -5.82 -7.36
C LEU A 96 6.01 -4.88 -7.14
N MET A 97 4.80 -5.37 -7.40
CA MET A 97 3.58 -4.57 -7.34
C MET A 97 2.53 -5.30 -6.48
N VAL A 98 2.09 -4.67 -5.38
CA VAL A 98 1.18 -5.27 -4.41
C VAL A 98 -0.15 -4.53 -4.38
N GLY A 99 -1.22 -5.25 -4.71
CA GLY A 99 -2.56 -4.73 -4.80
C GLY A 99 -3.23 -4.45 -3.45
N GLY A 100 -4.24 -3.57 -3.48
CA GLY A 100 -5.13 -3.31 -2.36
C GLY A 100 -6.28 -4.32 -2.27
N GLY A 101 -7.04 -4.23 -1.21
CA GLY A 101 -8.14 -5.10 -0.83
C GLY A 101 -8.03 -5.43 0.65
N ASN A 102 -8.33 -6.65 1.08
CA ASN A 102 -8.26 -7.02 2.49
C ASN A 102 -6.82 -7.30 2.95
N THR A 103 -6.33 -6.49 3.87
CA THR A 103 -4.95 -6.56 4.40
C THR A 103 -4.69 -7.87 5.16
N PHE A 104 -5.64 -8.37 5.94
CA PHE A 104 -5.47 -9.63 6.68
C PHE A 104 -5.28 -10.80 5.73
N HIS A 105 -6.03 -10.83 4.62
CA HIS A 105 -5.88 -11.88 3.63
C HIS A 105 -4.55 -11.79 2.88
N LEU A 106 -4.11 -10.57 2.54
CA LEU A 106 -2.79 -10.34 1.94
C LEU A 106 -1.68 -10.91 2.84
N TYR A 107 -1.72 -10.59 4.14
CA TYR A 107 -0.71 -11.08 5.09
C TYR A 107 -0.79 -12.60 5.26
N ALA A 108 -1.99 -13.16 5.32
CA ALA A 108 -2.16 -14.61 5.42
C ALA A 108 -1.48 -15.35 4.25
N GLU A 109 -1.70 -14.89 3.01
CA GLU A 109 -1.10 -15.52 1.83
C GLU A 109 0.41 -15.27 1.73
N VAL A 110 0.89 -14.07 2.05
CA VAL A 110 2.33 -13.76 2.03
C VAL A 110 3.10 -14.59 3.06
N HIS A 111 2.54 -14.78 4.26
CA HIS A 111 3.14 -15.64 5.29
C HIS A 111 3.01 -17.14 4.96
N LYS A 112 1.87 -17.57 4.44
CA LYS A 112 1.62 -18.96 4.03
C LYS A 112 2.65 -19.47 3.01
N PHE A 113 3.10 -18.60 2.12
CA PHE A 113 4.08 -18.92 1.09
C PHE A 113 5.51 -18.51 1.45
N ASP A 114 5.79 -18.09 2.70
CA ASP A 114 7.10 -17.67 3.19
C ASP A 114 7.77 -16.58 2.32
N LEU A 115 6.97 -15.59 1.87
CA LEU A 115 7.43 -14.57 0.93
C LEU A 115 8.01 -13.31 1.59
N VAL A 116 7.79 -13.08 2.88
CA VAL A 116 8.19 -11.84 3.58
C VAL A 116 9.67 -11.54 3.38
N GLU A 117 10.55 -12.47 3.74
CA GLU A 117 12.00 -12.26 3.62
C GLU A 117 12.44 -12.15 2.16
N LYS A 118 11.86 -12.95 1.26
CA LYS A 118 12.18 -12.92 -0.17
C LYS A 118 11.85 -11.56 -0.82
N ILE A 119 10.68 -10.99 -0.49
CA ILE A 119 10.29 -9.65 -0.95
C ILE A 119 11.22 -8.60 -0.34
N ARG A 120 11.48 -8.68 0.98
CA ARG A 120 12.37 -7.75 1.69
C ARG A 120 13.77 -7.71 1.09
N GLU A 121 14.38 -8.87 0.91
CA GLU A 121 15.71 -9.00 0.29
C GLU A 121 15.75 -8.47 -1.13
N LYS A 122 14.73 -8.78 -1.94
CA LYS A 122 14.63 -8.32 -3.32
C LYS A 122 14.54 -6.80 -3.40
N VAL A 123 13.73 -6.17 -2.53
CA VAL A 123 13.61 -4.70 -2.46
C VAL A 123 14.89 -4.07 -1.89
N ALA A 124 15.54 -4.69 -0.92
CA ALA A 124 16.81 -4.21 -0.37
C ALA A 124 17.94 -4.20 -1.41
N LYS A 125 17.95 -5.15 -2.36
CA LYS A 125 18.85 -5.19 -3.51
C LYS A 125 18.57 -4.11 -4.56
N GLY A 126 17.50 -3.31 -4.39
CA GLY A 126 17.18 -2.16 -5.23
C GLY A 126 16.02 -2.34 -6.19
N THR A 127 15.35 -3.50 -6.20
CA THR A 127 14.14 -3.70 -7.01
C THR A 127 13.03 -2.76 -6.53
N PRO A 128 12.40 -1.98 -7.42
CA PRO A 128 11.30 -1.10 -7.07
C PRO A 128 10.07 -1.86 -6.53
N TYR A 129 9.44 -1.26 -5.52
CA TYR A 129 8.19 -1.75 -4.91
C TYR A 129 7.09 -0.70 -5.09
N ILE A 130 5.94 -1.12 -5.58
CA ILE A 130 4.73 -0.31 -5.68
C ILE A 130 3.65 -0.99 -4.86
N GLY A 131 3.08 -0.31 -3.87
CA GLY A 131 1.96 -0.80 -3.08
C GLY A 131 0.83 0.20 -3.02
N TRP A 132 -0.42 -0.25 -3.09
CA TRP A 132 -1.57 0.60 -2.84
C TRP A 132 -2.51 -0.01 -1.80
N SER A 133 -3.06 0.84 -0.91
CA SER A 133 -3.95 0.42 0.19
C SER A 133 -3.30 -0.68 1.04
N ALA A 134 -3.84 -1.90 1.05
CA ALA A 134 -3.25 -3.06 1.72
C ALA A 134 -1.78 -3.31 1.32
N GLY A 135 -1.41 -3.04 0.06
CA GLY A 135 -0.02 -3.12 -0.40
C GLY A 135 0.88 -2.06 0.24
N SER A 136 0.37 -0.89 0.59
CA SER A 136 1.10 0.10 1.38
C SER A 136 1.22 -0.33 2.84
N ASN A 137 0.19 -0.95 3.42
CA ASN A 137 0.28 -1.56 4.76
C ASN A 137 1.34 -2.67 4.82
N LEU A 138 1.46 -3.50 3.78
CA LEU A 138 2.45 -4.58 3.75
C LEU A 138 3.89 -4.05 3.83
N ALA A 139 4.17 -2.85 3.32
CA ALA A 139 5.48 -2.21 3.43
C ALA A 139 5.83 -1.77 4.86
N CYS A 140 4.85 -1.64 5.75
CA CYS A 140 5.00 -1.21 7.15
C CYS A 140 5.59 -2.32 8.06
N PRO A 141 5.95 -1.99 9.32
CA PRO A 141 6.36 -2.97 10.32
C PRO A 141 5.28 -4.01 10.62
N THR A 142 4.01 -3.60 10.70
CA THR A 142 2.88 -4.49 10.98
C THR A 142 1.61 -4.07 10.23
N LEU A 143 0.60 -4.94 10.22
CA LEU A 143 -0.73 -4.61 9.68
C LEU A 143 -1.63 -3.81 10.66
N CYS A 144 -1.15 -3.50 11.87
CA CYS A 144 -1.99 -3.05 12.98
C CYS A 144 -2.69 -1.69 12.79
N THR A 145 -2.37 -0.94 11.73
CA THR A 145 -3.04 0.32 11.39
C THR A 145 -3.92 0.21 10.13
N THR A 146 -4.26 -1.01 9.70
CA THR A 146 -5.24 -1.22 8.64
C THR A 146 -6.65 -0.84 9.06
N ASN A 147 -7.50 -0.53 8.08
CA ASN A 147 -8.94 -0.28 8.30
C ASN A 147 -9.79 -1.53 8.07
N ASP A 148 -9.18 -2.61 7.62
CA ASP A 148 -9.89 -3.79 7.17
C ASP A 148 -10.41 -4.63 8.33
N MET A 149 -11.48 -5.37 8.06
CA MET A 149 -11.96 -6.38 8.99
C MET A 149 -11.09 -7.63 8.91
N PRO A 150 -10.83 -8.30 10.05
CA PRO A 150 -10.03 -9.52 10.13
C PRO A 150 -10.83 -10.75 9.64
N ILE A 151 -10.96 -10.89 8.31
CA ILE A 151 -11.71 -12.01 7.69
C ILE A 151 -10.97 -13.35 7.74
N ILE A 152 -9.70 -13.33 8.07
CA ILE A 152 -8.82 -14.48 8.26
C ILE A 152 -7.73 -14.10 9.27
N GLN A 153 -7.25 -15.07 10.04
CA GLN A 153 -6.10 -14.87 10.92
C GLN A 153 -4.81 -15.20 10.17
N PRO A 154 -3.93 -14.21 9.91
CA PRO A 154 -2.60 -14.48 9.35
C PRO A 154 -1.69 -15.15 10.40
N ALA A 155 -0.67 -15.88 9.95
CA ALA A 155 0.31 -16.51 10.84
C ALA A 155 1.14 -15.48 11.63
N SER A 156 1.26 -14.27 11.11
CA SER A 156 1.91 -13.15 11.79
C SER A 156 1.30 -11.81 11.32
N PHE A 157 1.35 -10.81 12.20
CA PHE A 157 1.01 -9.42 11.88
C PHE A 157 2.21 -8.63 11.34
N ASN A 158 3.40 -9.23 11.28
CA ASN A 158 4.60 -8.57 10.79
C ASN A 158 4.54 -8.37 9.27
N GLY A 159 4.81 -7.14 8.84
CA GLY A 159 4.94 -6.76 7.44
C GLY A 159 6.39 -6.85 6.94
N LEU A 160 6.63 -6.20 5.81
CA LEU A 160 7.95 -6.19 5.18
C LEU A 160 8.95 -5.28 5.90
N ASN A 161 8.49 -4.36 6.75
CA ASN A 161 9.34 -3.39 7.47
C ASN A 161 10.30 -2.63 6.53
N LEU A 162 9.78 -2.18 5.38
CA LEU A 162 10.52 -1.38 4.40
C LEU A 162 10.56 0.09 4.79
N VAL A 163 9.66 0.52 5.67
CA VAL A 163 9.62 1.85 6.28
C VAL A 163 9.50 1.69 7.80
N PRO A 164 10.06 2.61 8.62
CA PRO A 164 10.07 2.48 10.08
C PRO A 164 8.81 3.02 10.77
N PHE A 165 7.78 3.33 10.01
CA PHE A 165 6.51 3.89 10.49
C PHE A 165 5.32 3.07 9.97
N GLN A 166 4.16 3.29 10.56
CA GLN A 166 2.90 2.71 10.11
C GLN A 166 2.17 3.65 9.15
N ILE A 167 1.46 3.08 8.18
CA ILE A 167 0.56 3.81 7.30
C ILE A 167 -0.88 3.42 7.64
N ASN A 168 -1.75 4.42 7.81
CA ASN A 168 -3.19 4.21 7.72
C ASN A 168 -3.64 4.73 6.34
N PRO A 169 -3.84 3.85 5.35
CA PRO A 169 -4.34 4.24 4.03
C PRO A 169 -5.82 4.60 4.12
N HIS A 170 -6.34 5.33 3.13
CA HIS A 170 -7.72 5.84 3.15
C HIS A 170 -8.03 6.61 4.45
N TYR A 171 -7.06 7.36 4.96
CA TYR A 171 -7.27 8.15 6.18
C TYR A 171 -8.41 9.15 5.96
N LEU A 172 -9.35 9.15 6.90
CA LEU A 172 -10.48 10.06 6.91
C LEU A 172 -10.39 10.98 8.13
N ASP A 173 -10.50 12.27 7.87
CA ASP A 173 -10.57 13.26 8.95
C ASP A 173 -11.89 13.14 9.73
N PRO A 174 -11.88 13.39 11.03
CA PRO A 174 -13.12 13.62 11.77
C PRO A 174 -13.83 14.82 11.13
N THR A 175 -15.02 14.64 10.57
CA THR A 175 -15.80 15.75 10.02
C THR A 175 -16.96 16.07 10.95
N PRO A 176 -17.05 17.33 11.46
CA PRO A 176 -18.15 17.76 12.30
C PRO A 176 -19.53 17.60 11.64
N GLU A 177 -19.56 17.55 10.30
CA GLU A 177 -20.79 17.39 9.52
C GLU A 177 -21.32 15.96 9.56
N ILE A 178 -20.42 14.95 9.48
CA ILE A 178 -20.78 13.55 9.66
C ILE A 178 -21.25 13.30 11.09
N ASP A 179 -20.57 13.86 12.09
CA ASP A 179 -20.94 13.76 13.49
C ASP A 179 -22.31 14.38 13.78
N LYS A 180 -22.64 15.49 13.12
CA LYS A 180 -23.96 16.16 13.22
C LYS A 180 -25.07 15.36 12.53
N MET A 181 -24.81 14.73 11.39
CA MET A 181 -25.79 13.95 10.64
C MET A 181 -26.14 12.61 11.31
N ILE A 182 -25.16 11.97 11.94
CA ILE A 182 -25.31 10.62 12.46
C ILE A 182 -25.73 10.61 13.95
N LYS A 183 -25.54 11.72 14.70
CA LYS A 183 -25.88 11.86 16.14
C LYS A 183 -25.47 10.65 17.00
N HIS A 184 -24.37 9.98 16.67
CA HIS A 184 -23.85 8.91 17.49
C HIS A 184 -22.49 9.32 18.06
N GLY A 185 -22.21 8.90 19.29
CA GLY A 185 -20.90 9.03 19.92
C GLY A 185 -19.90 8.01 19.40
N GLY A 186 -19.90 7.78 18.05
CA GLY A 186 -19.04 6.79 17.42
C GLY A 186 -17.58 7.22 17.42
N GLU A 187 -16.69 6.25 17.55
CA GLU A 187 -15.26 6.46 17.50
C GLU A 187 -14.80 6.81 16.09
N THR A 188 -13.95 7.82 16.01
CA THR A 188 -13.34 8.24 14.75
C THR A 188 -12.14 7.36 14.39
N ARG A 189 -11.66 7.50 13.16
CA ARG A 189 -10.39 6.90 12.72
C ARG A 189 -9.22 7.36 13.59
N GLN A 190 -9.22 8.64 13.96
CA GLN A 190 -8.21 9.22 14.82
C GLN A 190 -8.19 8.56 16.21
N ASP A 191 -9.35 8.26 16.79
CA ASP A 191 -9.44 7.60 18.10
C ASP A 191 -8.80 6.20 18.05
N ARG A 192 -9.09 5.42 17.00
CA ARG A 192 -8.49 4.09 16.79
C ARG A 192 -6.96 4.13 16.63
N LEU A 193 -6.45 5.13 15.92
CA LEU A 193 -5.01 5.32 15.78
C LEU A 193 -4.36 5.82 17.08
N ASN A 194 -5.07 6.61 17.88
CA ASN A 194 -4.61 7.02 19.20
C ASN A 194 -4.53 5.83 20.18
N GLU A 195 -5.47 4.87 20.12
CA GLU A 195 -5.39 3.62 20.88
C GLU A 195 -4.14 2.81 20.48
N TYR A 196 -3.88 2.68 19.16
CA TYR A 196 -2.68 2.02 18.68
C TYR A 196 -1.41 2.69 19.21
N LEU A 197 -1.34 4.01 19.16
CA LEU A 197 -0.20 4.80 19.63
C LEU A 197 -0.03 4.74 21.15
N ALA A 198 -1.11 4.65 21.91
CA ALA A 198 -1.03 4.53 23.37
C ALA A 198 -0.29 3.25 23.82
N VAL A 199 -0.42 2.17 23.04
CA VAL A 199 0.28 0.90 23.28
C VAL A 199 1.67 0.88 22.60
N ASN A 200 1.80 1.53 21.44
CA ASN A 200 3.00 1.53 20.61
C ASN A 200 3.66 2.92 20.60
N GLN A 201 4.02 3.44 21.78
CA GLN A 201 4.39 4.84 22.00
C GLN A 201 5.59 5.35 21.20
N LYS A 202 6.47 4.43 20.73
CA LYS A 202 7.64 4.79 19.90
C LYS A 202 7.33 4.85 18.40
N MET A 203 6.13 4.41 18.01
CA MET A 203 5.74 4.39 16.60
C MET A 203 5.27 5.74 16.11
N THR A 204 5.50 5.98 14.82
CA THR A 204 4.84 7.05 14.07
C THR A 204 3.77 6.42 13.17
N VAL A 205 2.61 7.06 13.09
CA VAL A 205 1.55 6.69 12.14
C VAL A 205 1.38 7.82 11.12
N VAL A 206 1.39 7.46 9.86
CA VAL A 206 1.11 8.35 8.74
C VAL A 206 -0.30 8.08 8.23
N GLY A 207 -1.23 8.99 8.48
CA GLY A 207 -2.57 9.00 7.90
C GLY A 207 -2.48 9.45 6.44
N LEU A 208 -2.54 8.49 5.52
CA LEU A 208 -2.40 8.71 4.09
C LEU A 208 -3.79 8.88 3.47
N ARG A 209 -4.23 10.14 3.25
CA ARG A 209 -5.54 10.45 2.65
C ARG A 209 -5.61 9.94 1.22
N GLU A 210 -6.80 9.64 0.72
CA GLU A 210 -7.00 9.31 -0.69
C GLU A 210 -6.44 10.39 -1.61
N ALA A 211 -5.96 10.00 -2.78
CA ALA A 211 -5.21 10.85 -3.71
C ALA A 211 -3.85 11.36 -3.16
N SER A 212 -3.23 10.62 -2.25
CA SER A 212 -1.85 10.86 -1.79
C SER A 212 -0.97 9.61 -1.87
N ALA A 213 0.33 9.79 -2.04
CA ALA A 213 1.32 8.74 -2.12
C ALA A 213 2.67 9.20 -1.55
N LEU A 214 3.45 8.26 -1.00
CA LEU A 214 4.82 8.47 -0.56
C LEU A 214 5.77 7.84 -1.58
N VAL A 215 6.73 8.62 -2.07
CA VAL A 215 7.82 8.15 -2.93
C VAL A 215 9.10 8.12 -2.13
N VAL A 216 9.68 6.93 -1.97
CA VAL A 216 10.98 6.72 -1.32
C VAL A 216 12.03 6.44 -2.38
N ASP A 217 13.16 7.13 -2.29
CA ASP A 217 14.35 6.95 -3.12
C ASP A 217 15.59 7.03 -2.23
N GLY A 218 16.14 5.88 -1.85
CA GLY A 218 17.22 5.79 -0.88
C GLY A 218 16.82 6.35 0.48
N ASN A 219 17.43 7.46 0.87
CA ASN A 219 17.18 8.17 2.13
C ASN A 219 16.24 9.36 1.96
N LYS A 220 15.70 9.56 0.78
CA LYS A 220 14.76 10.65 0.50
C LYS A 220 13.34 10.10 0.40
N MET A 221 12.41 10.83 0.99
CA MET A 221 10.98 10.53 0.87
C MET A 221 10.21 11.82 0.60
N THR A 222 9.34 11.78 -0.40
CA THR A 222 8.53 12.93 -0.83
C THR A 222 7.07 12.55 -0.85
N LEU A 223 6.20 13.44 -0.33
CA LEU A 223 4.76 13.34 -0.48
C LEU A 223 4.34 13.74 -1.90
N ARG A 224 3.57 12.89 -2.56
CA ARG A 224 3.02 13.10 -3.90
C ARG A 224 1.49 12.99 -3.89
N GLY A 225 0.86 13.53 -4.93
CA GLY A 225 -0.59 13.56 -5.08
C GLY A 225 -1.18 14.93 -4.75
N GLY A 226 -2.50 15.00 -4.52
CA GLY A 226 -3.23 16.25 -4.33
C GLY A 226 -3.70 16.51 -2.90
N LYS A 227 -3.39 15.61 -1.95
CA LYS A 227 -3.87 15.72 -0.56
C LYS A 227 -2.72 15.69 0.44
N LYS A 228 -2.90 16.45 1.54
CA LYS A 228 -2.01 16.41 2.72
C LYS A 228 -2.06 15.05 3.39
N ILE A 229 -0.99 14.68 4.07
CA ILE A 229 -0.96 13.59 5.03
C ILE A 229 -1.04 14.12 6.46
N VAL A 230 -1.43 13.27 7.40
CA VAL A 230 -1.39 13.56 8.84
C VAL A 230 -0.34 12.68 9.48
N VAL A 231 0.54 13.27 10.27
CA VAL A 231 1.56 12.56 11.04
C VAL A 231 1.20 12.58 12.51
N MET A 232 1.17 11.39 13.11
CA MET A 232 0.71 11.16 14.49
C MET A 232 1.78 10.43 15.29
N GLN A 233 2.02 10.89 16.52
CA GLN A 233 2.94 10.27 17.49
C GLN A 233 2.32 10.35 18.89
N TYR A 234 2.56 9.34 19.70
CA TYR A 234 2.07 9.35 21.07
C TYR A 234 2.52 10.59 21.87
N GLY A 235 1.59 11.23 22.55
CA GLY A 235 1.87 12.40 23.41
C GLY A 235 2.26 13.68 22.68
N LYS A 236 2.13 13.71 21.33
CA LYS A 236 2.37 14.90 20.52
C LYS A 236 1.12 15.30 19.77
N GLU A 237 0.99 16.59 19.50
CA GLU A 237 -0.03 17.11 18.59
C GLU A 237 0.24 16.55 17.18
N SER A 238 -0.81 16.06 16.51
CA SER A 238 -0.72 15.64 15.13
C SER A 238 -0.53 16.85 14.21
N TYR A 239 0.24 16.67 13.14
CA TYR A 239 0.48 17.74 12.17
C TYR A 239 0.26 17.28 10.75
N GLU A 240 -0.10 18.24 9.89
CA GLU A 240 -0.29 18.00 8.48
C GLU A 240 0.97 18.34 7.67
N VAL A 241 1.13 17.63 6.56
CA VAL A 241 2.21 17.89 5.59
C VAL A 241 1.61 18.11 4.21
N GLU A 242 2.03 19.16 3.54
CA GLU A 242 1.57 19.56 2.20
C GLU A 242 2.14 18.64 1.10
N PRO A 243 1.39 18.42 0.01
CA PRO A 243 1.92 17.76 -1.19
C PRO A 243 3.20 18.42 -1.71
N GLY A 244 4.14 17.60 -2.20
CA GLY A 244 5.45 18.05 -2.68
C GLY A 244 6.51 18.20 -1.60
N SER A 245 6.15 18.13 -0.32
CA SER A 245 7.10 18.27 0.79
C SER A 245 8.08 17.10 0.87
N ASP A 246 9.29 17.40 1.32
CA ASP A 246 10.26 16.41 1.78
C ASP A 246 9.86 15.91 3.17
N VAL A 247 9.61 14.63 3.29
CA VAL A 247 9.24 13.94 4.53
C VAL A 247 10.27 12.88 4.92
N SER A 248 11.50 13.01 4.45
CA SER A 248 12.62 12.09 4.70
C SER A 248 12.93 11.91 6.19
N GLY A 249 12.57 12.89 7.02
CA GLY A 249 12.68 12.80 8.48
C GLY A 249 11.94 11.60 9.10
N LEU A 250 10.89 11.12 8.43
CA LEU A 250 10.12 9.95 8.88
C LEU A 250 10.82 8.61 8.64
N LEU A 251 11.92 8.58 7.87
CA LEU A 251 12.72 7.38 7.60
C LEU A 251 13.80 7.10 8.66
N LYS A 252 13.89 7.93 9.71
CA LYS A 252 14.94 7.85 10.75
C LYS A 252 14.48 7.15 12.01
#